data_b86f9e46887bdd98fbf0ed024cfc8d5f
#
_entry.id   b86f9e46887bdd98fbf0ed024cfc8d5f
#
_cell.length_a   1.000
_cell.length_b   1.000
_cell.length_c   1.000
_cell.angle_alpha   90.00
_cell.angle_beta   90.00
_cell.angle_gamma   90.00
#
_symmetry.space_group_name_H-M   'P 1'
#
loop_
_entity.id
_entity.type
_entity.pdbx_description
1 polymer ?
#
loop_
_entity_poly.entity_id
_entity_poly.type
_entity_poly.pdbx_seq_one_letter_code
_entity_poly.pdbx_strand_id
1 'polypeptide(L)'
;MPDMTEPAAAGDRVWTIPNGISAARLLGVPVFLWLVLGPRTATADAWAVGLLIAAAISDWLDGKIARALGQQSRLGQVLDPAADRLYIAATLVALAVRGIIPWWLVGLLAARELTVGVALAVLRRRGFPALQVSFVGKAATLCLLYAFPLLFLGAHGGTAAEIARVTGWAFAIWGTALYWISGGLYLIQARALLSGTGGSDGGSGGARGMEGLPSARKELGHR
;
A
#
# COMPACT_ATOMS: atom_id res chain seq x y z
N MET A 1 -10.18 43.25 -18.99
CA MET A 1 -9.43 42.59 -17.90
C MET A 1 -10.26 41.43 -17.40
N PRO A 2 -9.93 40.18 -17.71
CA PRO A 2 -10.59 39.04 -17.08
C PRO A 2 -9.91 38.80 -15.73
N ASP A 3 -10.76 38.78 -14.72
CA ASP A 3 -10.45 38.43 -13.34
C ASP A 3 -9.91 36.99 -13.29
N MET A 4 -8.60 36.85 -13.10
CA MET A 4 -7.98 35.59 -12.80
C MET A 4 -8.17 35.33 -11.31
N THR A 5 -9.33 34.80 -10.95
CA THR A 5 -9.51 34.19 -9.64
C THR A 5 -8.53 33.02 -9.53
N GLU A 6 -7.44 33.27 -8.84
CA GLU A 6 -6.53 32.21 -8.39
C GLU A 6 -7.37 31.08 -7.76
N PRO A 7 -7.10 29.81 -8.12
CA PRO A 7 -7.71 28.70 -7.40
C PRO A 7 -7.23 28.81 -5.94
N ALA A 8 -8.18 29.07 -5.05
CA ALA A 8 -7.95 29.16 -3.62
C ALA A 8 -7.04 28.01 -3.21
N ALA A 9 -5.87 28.34 -2.71
CA ALA A 9 -4.91 27.40 -2.15
C ALA A 9 -5.72 26.43 -1.27
N ALA A 10 -5.59 25.14 -1.54
CA ALA A 10 -6.16 24.09 -0.72
C ALA A 10 -5.53 24.24 0.67
N GLY A 11 -6.13 25.11 1.47
CA GLY A 11 -5.65 25.45 2.80
C GLY A 11 -5.57 24.17 3.62
N ASP A 12 -4.58 24.09 4.46
CA ASP A 12 -4.33 23.04 5.44
C ASP A 12 -5.54 22.85 6.39
N ARG A 13 -6.66 22.34 5.85
CA ARG A 13 -7.78 21.93 6.68
C ARG A 13 -7.39 20.62 7.37
N VAL A 14 -6.84 20.75 8.56
CA VAL A 14 -6.46 19.63 9.42
C VAL A 14 -7.71 18.82 9.82
N TRP A 15 -8.85 19.48 9.99
CA TRP A 15 -10.12 18.85 10.33
C TRP A 15 -10.95 18.57 9.08
N THR A 16 -10.76 17.39 8.50
CA THR A 16 -11.58 16.84 7.42
C THR A 16 -12.21 15.53 7.88
N ILE A 17 -13.37 15.17 7.31
CA ILE A 17 -14.04 13.91 7.63
C ILE A 17 -13.09 12.70 7.43
N PRO A 18 -12.33 12.60 6.31
CA PRO A 18 -11.36 11.53 6.14
C PRO A 18 -10.30 11.48 7.25
N ASN A 19 -9.72 12.63 7.64
CA ASN A 19 -8.74 12.67 8.73
C ASN A 19 -9.31 12.19 10.08
N GLY A 20 -10.58 12.50 10.35
CA GLY A 20 -11.29 12.02 11.54
C GLY A 20 -11.42 10.49 11.55
N ILE A 21 -11.74 9.89 10.41
CA ILE A 21 -11.85 8.43 10.26
C ILE A 21 -10.49 7.76 10.45
N SER A 22 -9.42 8.31 9.84
CA SER A 22 -8.05 7.79 9.99
C SER A 22 -7.56 7.90 11.44
N ALA A 23 -7.87 9.00 12.13
CA ALA A 23 -7.57 9.18 13.55
C ALA A 23 -8.34 8.17 14.42
N ALA A 24 -9.63 7.94 14.14
CA ALA A 24 -10.44 6.94 14.84
C ALA A 24 -9.87 5.52 14.63
N ARG A 25 -9.40 5.20 13.42
CA ARG A 25 -8.71 3.93 13.12
C ARG A 25 -7.44 3.80 13.94
N LEU A 26 -6.63 4.85 14.02
CA LEU A 26 -5.41 4.83 14.82
C LEU A 26 -5.69 4.60 16.31
N LEU A 27 -6.75 5.22 16.85
CA LEU A 27 -7.23 4.98 18.21
C LEU A 27 -7.82 3.57 18.38
N GLY A 28 -8.31 2.97 17.32
CA GLY A 28 -8.78 1.58 17.31
C GLY A 28 -7.67 0.56 17.56
N VAL A 29 -6.42 0.87 17.21
CA VAL A 29 -5.27 -0.04 17.42
C VAL A 29 -5.08 -0.43 18.90
N PRO A 30 -4.93 0.51 19.86
CA PRO A 30 -4.78 0.15 21.26
C PRO A 30 -6.03 -0.56 21.81
N VAL A 31 -7.23 -0.19 21.36
CA VAL A 31 -8.46 -0.89 21.76
C VAL A 31 -8.46 -2.33 21.24
N PHE A 32 -8.06 -2.55 20.01
CA PHE A 32 -7.90 -3.88 19.43
C PHE A 32 -6.90 -4.72 20.22
N LEU A 33 -5.71 -4.17 20.50
CA LEU A 33 -4.68 -4.86 21.26
C LEU A 33 -5.18 -5.21 22.67
N TRP A 34 -5.91 -4.31 23.33
CA TRP A 34 -6.48 -4.57 24.64
C TRP A 34 -7.53 -5.69 24.57
N LEU A 35 -8.41 -5.70 23.57
CA LEU A 35 -9.41 -6.75 23.39
C LEU A 35 -8.77 -8.12 23.15
N VAL A 36 -7.71 -8.17 22.33
CA VAL A 36 -7.06 -9.43 21.95
C VAL A 36 -6.15 -9.96 23.06
N LEU A 37 -5.38 -9.10 23.73
CA LEU A 37 -4.35 -9.52 24.68
C LEU A 37 -4.84 -9.54 26.14
N GLY A 38 -5.86 -8.77 26.47
CA GLY A 38 -6.38 -8.63 27.83
C GLY A 38 -7.36 -9.75 28.24
N PRO A 39 -8.67 -9.60 27.98
CA PRO A 39 -9.70 -10.46 28.59
C PRO A 39 -9.66 -11.91 28.13
N ARG A 40 -9.22 -12.21 26.91
CA ARG A 40 -9.15 -13.54 26.27
C ARG A 40 -10.47 -14.33 26.35
N THR A 41 -11.60 -13.63 26.25
CA THR A 41 -12.93 -14.20 26.22
C THR A 41 -13.47 -14.23 24.80
N ALA A 42 -14.38 -15.17 24.50
CA ALA A 42 -15.02 -15.26 23.17
C ALA A 42 -15.74 -13.96 22.79
N THR A 43 -16.31 -13.25 23.77
CA THR A 43 -16.97 -11.96 23.54
C THR A 43 -15.96 -10.87 23.16
N ALA A 44 -14.82 -10.78 23.86
CA ALA A 44 -13.75 -9.82 23.52
C ALA A 44 -13.16 -10.12 22.14
N ASP A 45 -12.99 -11.39 21.82
CA ASP A 45 -12.50 -11.84 20.52
C ASP A 45 -13.49 -11.50 19.40
N ALA A 46 -14.79 -11.65 19.61
CA ALA A 46 -15.82 -11.23 18.66
C ALA A 46 -15.78 -9.71 18.43
N TRP A 47 -15.62 -8.91 19.49
CA TRP A 47 -15.46 -7.46 19.37
C TRP A 47 -14.17 -7.08 18.63
N ALA A 48 -13.06 -7.79 18.86
CA ALA A 48 -11.81 -7.57 18.15
C ALA A 48 -11.96 -7.84 16.64
N VAL A 49 -12.62 -8.95 16.26
CA VAL A 49 -12.94 -9.24 14.85
C VAL A 49 -13.85 -8.17 14.26
N GLY A 50 -14.90 -7.76 15.00
CA GLY A 50 -15.79 -6.68 14.57
C GLY A 50 -15.04 -5.38 14.32
N LEU A 51 -14.06 -5.04 15.17
CA LEU A 51 -13.22 -3.87 15.02
C LEU A 51 -12.28 -3.96 13.80
N LEU A 52 -11.71 -5.15 13.52
CA LEU A 52 -10.94 -5.39 12.30
C LEU A 52 -11.78 -5.17 11.04
N ILE A 53 -12.98 -5.72 11.01
CA ILE A 53 -13.90 -5.56 9.88
C ILE A 53 -14.32 -4.09 9.73
N ALA A 54 -14.65 -3.42 10.83
CA ALA A 54 -15.02 -2.01 10.82
C ALA A 54 -13.85 -1.13 10.32
N ALA A 55 -12.62 -1.42 10.72
CA ALA A 55 -11.44 -0.72 10.24
C ALA A 55 -11.24 -0.89 8.73
N ALA A 56 -11.41 -2.12 8.21
CA ALA A 56 -11.29 -2.40 6.77
C ALA A 56 -12.39 -1.71 5.94
N ILE A 57 -13.63 -1.69 6.45
CA ILE A 57 -14.75 -0.99 5.80
C ILE A 57 -14.51 0.52 5.82
N SER A 58 -14.04 1.07 6.94
CA SER A 58 -13.75 2.50 7.09
C SER A 58 -12.69 2.97 6.10
N ASP A 59 -11.63 2.19 5.88
CA ASP A 59 -10.57 2.48 4.89
C ASP A 59 -11.10 2.55 3.45
N TRP A 60 -11.99 1.63 3.10
CA TRP A 60 -12.63 1.68 1.78
C TRP A 60 -13.57 2.88 1.64
N LEU A 61 -14.27 3.23 2.73
CA LEU A 61 -15.27 4.30 2.74
C LEU A 61 -14.61 5.68 2.69
N ASP A 62 -13.56 5.92 3.51
CA ASP A 62 -12.87 7.22 3.53
C ASP A 62 -12.18 7.51 2.20
N GLY A 63 -11.58 6.50 1.55
CA GLY A 63 -11.05 6.62 0.20
C GLY A 63 -12.10 6.99 -0.86
N LYS A 64 -13.35 6.51 -0.73
CA LYS A 64 -14.46 6.94 -1.59
C LYS A 64 -14.95 8.35 -1.27
N ILE A 65 -15.11 8.67 0.00
CA ILE A 65 -15.58 9.98 0.47
C ILE A 65 -14.57 11.07 0.11
N ALA A 66 -13.27 10.83 0.32
CA ALA A 66 -12.21 11.77 -0.04
C ALA A 66 -12.22 12.13 -1.52
N ARG A 67 -12.41 11.13 -2.39
CA ARG A 67 -12.54 11.35 -3.85
C ARG A 67 -13.82 12.07 -4.24
N ALA A 68 -14.94 11.74 -3.59
CA ALA A 68 -16.24 12.36 -3.89
C ALA A 68 -16.34 13.84 -3.42
N LEU A 69 -15.69 14.16 -2.29
CA LEU A 69 -15.72 15.51 -1.71
C LEU A 69 -14.54 16.40 -2.13
N GLY A 70 -13.55 15.87 -2.86
CA GLY A 70 -12.33 16.61 -3.20
C GLY A 70 -11.51 17.07 -1.98
N GLN A 71 -11.75 16.48 -0.80
CA GLN A 71 -11.12 16.82 0.47
C GLN A 71 -9.87 15.98 0.71
N GLN A 72 -8.82 16.21 -0.09
CA GLN A 72 -7.53 15.58 0.16
C GLN A 72 -6.67 16.52 1.00
N SER A 73 -6.40 16.15 2.25
CA SER A 73 -5.45 16.88 3.10
C SER A 73 -4.05 16.27 3.00
N ARG A 74 -3.01 17.10 3.11
CA ARG A 74 -1.61 16.60 3.19
C ARG A 74 -1.40 15.69 4.40
N LEU A 75 -2.07 15.99 5.49
CA LEU A 75 -1.99 15.20 6.72
C LEU A 75 -2.63 13.82 6.53
N GLY A 76 -3.82 13.72 5.92
CA GLY A 76 -4.49 12.45 5.63
C GLY A 76 -3.66 11.54 4.73
N GLN A 77 -3.03 12.09 3.69
CA GLN A 77 -2.17 11.33 2.78
C GLN A 77 -0.99 10.62 3.48
N VAL A 78 -0.58 11.09 4.66
CA VAL A 78 0.48 10.46 5.47
C VAL A 78 -0.10 9.59 6.57
N LEU A 79 -1.19 10.05 7.22
CA LEU A 79 -1.83 9.34 8.31
C LEU A 79 -2.47 8.02 7.86
N ASP A 80 -3.14 8.01 6.69
CA ASP A 80 -3.83 6.82 6.19
C ASP A 80 -2.88 5.63 5.99
N PRO A 81 -1.77 5.75 5.20
CA PRO A 81 -0.85 4.64 5.05
C PRO A 81 -0.13 4.25 6.36
N ALA A 82 0.06 5.21 7.28
CA ALA A 82 0.71 4.93 8.55
C ALA A 82 -0.22 4.15 9.49
N ALA A 83 -1.50 4.58 9.61
CA ALA A 83 -2.51 3.91 10.41
C ALA A 83 -2.75 2.48 9.93
N ASP A 84 -2.84 2.29 8.61
CA ASP A 84 -3.04 0.99 7.97
C ASP A 84 -1.91 0.01 8.31
N ARG A 85 -0.66 0.46 8.13
CA ARG A 85 0.52 -0.36 8.46
C ARG A 85 0.61 -0.69 9.94
N LEU A 86 0.28 0.28 10.80
CA LEU A 86 0.28 0.06 12.25
C LEU A 86 -0.80 -0.94 12.65
N TYR A 87 -1.98 -0.87 12.02
CA TYR A 87 -3.07 -1.80 12.29
C TYR A 87 -2.72 -3.24 11.89
N ILE A 88 -2.12 -3.41 10.69
CA ILE A 88 -1.64 -4.71 10.21
C ILE A 88 -0.55 -5.24 11.13
N ALA A 89 0.44 -4.42 11.51
CA ALA A 89 1.52 -4.82 12.39
C ALA A 89 1.00 -5.23 13.78
N ALA A 90 0.08 -4.44 14.35
CA ALA A 90 -0.56 -4.74 15.64
C ALA A 90 -1.32 -6.06 15.59
N THR A 91 -2.08 -6.31 14.51
CA THR A 91 -2.81 -7.56 14.30
C THR A 91 -1.87 -8.75 14.24
N LEU A 92 -0.80 -8.67 13.44
CA LEU A 92 0.20 -9.74 13.32
C LEU A 92 0.86 -10.07 14.66
N VAL A 93 1.30 -9.02 15.39
CA VAL A 93 1.93 -9.19 16.70
C VAL A 93 0.95 -9.79 17.71
N ALA A 94 -0.29 -9.29 17.76
CA ALA A 94 -1.31 -9.80 18.67
C ALA A 94 -1.63 -11.28 18.42
N LEU A 95 -1.77 -11.69 17.16
CA LEU A 95 -2.01 -13.08 16.79
C LEU A 95 -0.81 -13.97 17.13
N ALA A 96 0.42 -13.48 16.96
CA ALA A 96 1.63 -14.22 17.32
C ALA A 96 1.80 -14.36 18.83
N VAL A 97 1.53 -13.30 19.61
CA VAL A 97 1.54 -13.33 21.08
C VAL A 97 0.49 -14.32 21.63
N ARG A 98 -0.65 -14.45 20.95
CA ARG A 98 -1.67 -15.46 21.29
C ARG A 98 -1.33 -16.89 20.81
N GLY A 99 -0.24 -17.06 20.07
CA GLY A 99 0.15 -18.35 19.50
C GLY A 99 -0.75 -18.84 18.36
N ILE A 100 -1.59 -17.95 17.78
CA ILE A 100 -2.49 -18.28 16.66
C ILE A 100 -1.69 -18.39 15.37
N ILE A 101 -0.68 -17.53 15.19
CA ILE A 101 0.28 -17.62 14.10
C ILE A 101 1.71 -17.73 14.66
N PRO A 102 2.62 -18.40 13.96
CA PRO A 102 4.00 -18.51 14.40
C PRO A 102 4.77 -17.22 14.11
N TRP A 103 5.75 -16.90 14.95
CA TRP A 103 6.59 -15.71 14.81
C TRP A 103 7.39 -15.64 13.50
N TRP A 104 7.72 -16.79 12.91
CA TRP A 104 8.41 -16.81 11.61
C TRP A 104 7.54 -16.18 10.50
N LEU A 105 6.21 -16.34 10.55
CA LEU A 105 5.30 -15.71 9.57
C LEU A 105 5.30 -14.18 9.72
N VAL A 106 5.28 -13.68 10.95
CA VAL A 106 5.40 -12.24 11.22
C VAL A 106 6.73 -11.70 10.69
N GLY A 107 7.83 -12.40 10.98
CA GLY A 107 9.16 -12.05 10.48
C GLY A 107 9.24 -12.03 8.96
N LEU A 108 8.63 -13.02 8.30
CA LEU A 108 8.61 -13.14 6.85
C LEU A 108 7.84 -11.99 6.18
N LEU A 109 6.70 -11.62 6.72
CA LEU A 109 5.90 -10.50 6.22
C LEU A 109 6.59 -9.16 6.49
N ALA A 110 7.15 -8.97 7.68
CA ALA A 110 7.91 -7.76 8.03
C ALA A 110 9.18 -7.59 7.17
N ALA A 111 9.92 -8.69 6.93
CA ALA A 111 11.11 -8.67 6.09
C ALA A 111 10.79 -8.22 4.66
N ARG A 112 9.67 -8.68 4.10
CA ARG A 112 9.21 -8.25 2.77
C ARG A 112 8.86 -6.76 2.75
N GLU A 113 8.08 -6.27 3.75
CA GLU A 113 7.74 -4.85 3.85
C GLU A 113 8.99 -3.97 3.90
N LEU A 114 9.95 -4.36 4.73
CA LEU A 114 11.20 -3.65 4.88
C LEU A 114 12.00 -3.63 3.57
N THR A 115 12.12 -4.77 2.92
CA THR A 115 12.87 -4.92 1.66
C THR A 115 12.30 -4.04 0.55
N VAL A 116 10.98 -4.08 0.34
CA VAL A 116 10.31 -3.26 -0.67
C VAL A 116 10.32 -1.78 -0.26
N GLY A 117 10.11 -1.48 1.02
CA GLY A 117 10.18 -0.12 1.54
C GLY A 117 11.54 0.54 1.32
N VAL A 118 12.63 -0.18 1.60
CA VAL A 118 13.99 0.29 1.34
C VAL A 118 14.23 0.49 -0.15
N ALA A 119 13.82 -0.44 -1.01
CA ALA A 119 13.95 -0.30 -2.45
C ALA A 119 13.22 0.93 -2.98
N LEU A 120 11.98 1.16 -2.54
CA LEU A 120 11.20 2.36 -2.91
C LEU A 120 11.84 3.65 -2.38
N ALA A 121 12.38 3.65 -1.16
CA ALA A 121 13.06 4.81 -0.60
C ALA A 121 14.33 5.17 -1.41
N VAL A 122 15.10 4.17 -1.84
CA VAL A 122 16.27 4.37 -2.71
C VAL A 122 15.87 4.94 -4.07
N LEU A 123 14.81 4.40 -4.71
CA LEU A 123 14.31 4.90 -5.99
C LEU A 123 13.86 6.36 -5.88
N ARG A 124 13.07 6.69 -4.83
CA ARG A 124 12.61 8.06 -4.59
C ARG A 124 13.78 9.05 -4.41
N ARG A 125 14.82 8.66 -3.65
CA ARG A 125 16.02 9.49 -3.46
C ARG A 125 16.78 9.73 -4.76
N ARG A 126 16.67 8.82 -5.74
CA ARG A 126 17.27 8.95 -7.07
C ARG A 126 16.36 9.63 -8.10
N GLY A 127 15.20 10.15 -7.69
CA GLY A 127 14.29 10.90 -8.55
C GLY A 127 13.42 10.05 -9.49
N PHE A 128 13.37 8.72 -9.28
CA PHE A 128 12.51 7.85 -10.09
C PHE A 128 11.04 7.98 -9.66
N PRO A 129 10.09 7.92 -10.62
CA PRO A 129 8.67 7.90 -10.32
C PRO A 129 8.28 6.65 -9.52
N ALA A 130 7.17 6.73 -8.79
CA ALA A 130 6.64 5.59 -8.06
C ALA A 130 6.30 4.45 -9.02
N LEU A 131 6.78 3.25 -8.72
CA LEU A 131 6.46 2.04 -9.46
C LEU A 131 4.96 1.73 -9.32
N GLN A 132 4.34 1.26 -10.42
CA GLN A 132 2.93 0.87 -10.40
C GLN A 132 2.74 -0.39 -9.54
N VAL A 133 1.66 -0.37 -8.73
CA VAL A 133 1.29 -1.51 -7.89
C VAL A 133 0.89 -2.68 -8.78
N SER A 134 1.59 -3.81 -8.65
CA SER A 134 1.29 -5.02 -9.42
C SER A 134 -0.07 -5.60 -9.00
N PHE A 135 -0.79 -6.19 -9.96
CA PHE A 135 -2.05 -6.89 -9.68
C PHE A 135 -1.85 -8.04 -8.67
N VAL A 136 -0.70 -8.70 -8.72
CA VAL A 136 -0.29 -9.75 -7.79
C VAL A 136 -0.21 -9.21 -6.34
N GLY A 137 0.30 -7.99 -6.16
CA GLY A 137 0.35 -7.36 -4.83
C GLY A 137 -1.04 -7.08 -4.25
N LYS A 138 -2.00 -6.69 -5.08
CA LYS A 138 -3.39 -6.50 -4.64
C LYS A 138 -4.04 -7.82 -4.23
N ALA A 139 -3.83 -8.88 -5.00
CA ALA A 139 -4.32 -10.22 -4.67
C ALA A 139 -3.70 -10.73 -3.36
N ALA A 140 -2.41 -10.51 -3.15
CA ALA A 140 -1.71 -10.89 -1.93
C ALA A 140 -2.28 -10.20 -0.69
N THR A 141 -2.47 -8.88 -0.74
CA THR A 141 -3.06 -8.13 0.37
C THR A 141 -4.50 -8.55 0.65
N LEU A 142 -5.28 -8.85 -0.38
CA LEU A 142 -6.64 -9.36 -0.23
C LEU A 142 -6.66 -10.72 0.48
N CYS A 143 -5.78 -11.66 0.08
CA CYS A 143 -5.65 -12.95 0.75
C CYS A 143 -5.30 -12.78 2.23
N LEU A 144 -4.32 -11.93 2.56
CA LEU A 144 -3.93 -11.68 3.95
C LEU A 144 -5.03 -10.99 4.76
N LEU A 145 -5.80 -10.10 4.14
CA LEU A 145 -6.94 -9.43 4.76
C LEU A 145 -8.00 -10.45 5.25
N TYR A 146 -8.26 -11.50 4.48
CA TYR A 146 -9.17 -12.58 4.88
C TYR A 146 -8.50 -13.58 5.83
N ALA A 147 -7.21 -13.85 5.66
CA ALA A 147 -6.49 -14.83 6.45
C ALA A 147 -6.55 -14.55 7.96
N PHE A 148 -6.24 -13.32 8.37
CA PHE A 148 -6.10 -13.00 9.79
C PHE A 148 -7.41 -13.07 10.58
N PRO A 149 -8.53 -12.51 10.14
CA PRO A 149 -9.83 -12.70 10.81
C PRO A 149 -10.24 -14.18 10.87
N LEU A 150 -10.02 -14.94 9.79
CA LEU A 150 -10.36 -16.37 9.76
C LEU A 150 -9.50 -17.17 10.73
N LEU A 151 -8.19 -16.91 10.80
CA LEU A 151 -7.29 -17.57 11.78
C LEU A 151 -7.68 -17.21 13.21
N PHE A 152 -8.10 -15.96 13.44
CA PHE A 152 -8.56 -15.53 14.75
C PHE A 152 -9.86 -16.23 15.17
N LEU A 153 -10.85 -16.32 14.27
CA LEU A 153 -12.07 -17.09 14.48
C LEU A 153 -11.78 -18.59 14.66
N GLY A 154 -10.80 -19.11 13.93
CA GLY A 154 -10.33 -20.47 14.00
C GLY A 154 -9.60 -20.85 15.30
N ALA A 155 -9.28 -19.89 16.17
CA ALA A 155 -8.70 -20.13 17.48
C ALA A 155 -9.72 -20.60 18.53
N HIS A 156 -11.00 -20.56 18.20
CA HIS A 156 -12.09 -21.04 19.05
C HIS A 156 -12.42 -22.52 18.75
N GLY A 157 -13.18 -23.16 19.63
CA GLY A 157 -13.60 -24.55 19.44
C GLY A 157 -14.83 -24.67 18.53
N GLY A 158 -14.99 -25.85 17.93
CA GLY A 158 -16.14 -26.23 17.13
C GLY A 158 -15.84 -26.35 15.63
N THR A 159 -16.75 -27.01 14.89
CA THR A 159 -16.57 -27.34 13.47
C THR A 159 -16.40 -26.09 12.60
N ALA A 160 -17.16 -25.03 12.88
CA ALA A 160 -17.05 -23.77 12.15
C ALA A 160 -15.67 -23.11 12.34
N ALA A 161 -15.13 -23.14 13.56
CA ALA A 161 -13.80 -22.64 13.86
C ALA A 161 -12.69 -23.46 13.15
N GLU A 162 -12.88 -24.78 13.05
CA GLU A 162 -11.94 -25.61 12.31
C GLU A 162 -11.91 -25.30 10.83
N ILE A 163 -13.07 -25.11 10.20
CA ILE A 163 -13.18 -24.66 8.81
C ILE A 163 -12.51 -23.30 8.65
N ALA A 164 -12.79 -22.35 9.56
CA ALA A 164 -12.18 -21.02 9.53
C ALA A 164 -10.63 -21.09 9.66
N ARG A 165 -10.13 -21.97 10.51
CA ARG A 165 -8.68 -22.19 10.69
C ARG A 165 -8.02 -22.74 9.44
N VAL A 166 -8.59 -23.78 8.82
CA VAL A 166 -8.05 -24.40 7.60
C VAL A 166 -8.07 -23.39 6.45
N THR A 167 -9.20 -22.71 6.25
CA THR A 167 -9.35 -21.67 5.22
C THR A 167 -8.42 -20.48 5.47
N GLY A 168 -8.31 -20.05 6.72
CA GLY A 168 -7.41 -18.96 7.12
C GLY A 168 -5.94 -19.29 6.84
N TRP A 169 -5.49 -20.51 7.13
CA TRP A 169 -4.13 -20.95 6.77
C TRP A 169 -3.92 -21.05 5.26
N ALA A 170 -4.90 -21.52 4.50
CA ALA A 170 -4.81 -21.54 3.04
C ALA A 170 -4.61 -20.11 2.49
N PHE A 171 -5.41 -19.16 2.94
CA PHE A 171 -5.24 -17.74 2.55
C PHE A 171 -3.91 -17.14 3.04
N ALA A 172 -3.44 -17.49 4.24
CA ALA A 172 -2.17 -17.00 4.78
C ALA A 172 -0.98 -17.49 3.95
N ILE A 173 -0.95 -18.77 3.59
CA ILE A 173 0.12 -19.36 2.78
C ILE A 173 0.12 -18.76 1.37
N TRP A 174 -1.01 -18.78 0.69
CA TRP A 174 -1.13 -18.20 -0.66
C TRP A 174 -0.87 -16.70 -0.66
N GLY A 175 -1.44 -15.98 0.30
CA GLY A 175 -1.21 -14.55 0.46
C GLY A 175 0.27 -14.22 0.65
N THR A 176 0.97 -14.95 1.52
CA THR A 176 2.40 -14.77 1.76
C THR A 176 3.23 -15.09 0.52
N ALA A 177 2.92 -16.18 -0.19
CA ALA A 177 3.61 -16.54 -1.43
C ALA A 177 3.46 -15.44 -2.51
N LEU A 178 2.22 -15.01 -2.78
CA LEU A 178 1.94 -13.92 -3.72
C LEU A 178 2.59 -12.60 -3.30
N TYR A 179 2.68 -12.35 -1.99
CA TYR A 179 3.29 -11.17 -1.42
C TYR A 179 4.79 -11.10 -1.70
N TRP A 180 5.49 -12.23 -1.58
CA TRP A 180 6.92 -12.35 -1.93
C TRP A 180 7.15 -12.32 -3.44
N ILE A 181 6.29 -12.95 -4.25
CA ILE A 181 6.35 -12.85 -5.71
C ILE A 181 6.21 -11.39 -6.15
N SER A 182 5.22 -10.68 -5.61
CA SER A 182 5.06 -9.26 -5.88
C SER A 182 6.28 -8.44 -5.46
N GLY A 183 6.85 -8.71 -4.28
CA GLY A 183 8.08 -8.07 -3.80
C GLY A 183 9.26 -8.30 -4.72
N GLY A 184 9.44 -9.55 -5.19
CA GLY A 184 10.48 -9.91 -6.17
C GLY A 184 10.33 -9.15 -7.48
N LEU A 185 9.12 -9.05 -8.02
CA LEU A 185 8.85 -8.25 -9.23
C LEU A 185 9.21 -6.78 -9.04
N TYR A 186 8.90 -6.20 -7.87
CA TYR A 186 9.31 -4.83 -7.54
C TYR A 186 10.83 -4.67 -7.51
N LEU A 187 11.55 -5.62 -6.93
CA LEU A 187 13.01 -5.57 -6.86
C LEU A 187 13.64 -5.70 -8.24
N ILE A 188 13.12 -6.55 -9.11
CA ILE A 188 13.58 -6.70 -10.50
C ILE A 188 13.37 -5.39 -11.27
N GLN A 189 12.19 -4.78 -11.17
CA GLN A 189 11.90 -3.49 -11.81
C GLN A 189 12.80 -2.37 -11.26
N ALA A 190 13.00 -2.33 -9.94
CA ALA A 190 13.87 -1.36 -9.29
C ALA A 190 15.32 -1.49 -9.77
N ARG A 191 15.82 -2.72 -9.86
CA ARG A 191 17.17 -2.99 -10.39
C ARG A 191 17.30 -2.57 -11.85
N ALA A 192 16.32 -2.88 -12.70
CA ALA A 192 16.35 -2.51 -14.11
C ALA A 192 16.41 -0.99 -14.30
N LEU A 193 15.67 -0.21 -13.53
CA LEU A 193 15.72 1.25 -13.56
C LEU A 193 17.07 1.79 -13.10
N LEU A 194 17.67 1.20 -12.05
CA LEU A 194 18.94 1.62 -11.51
C LEU A 194 20.12 1.27 -12.45
N SER A 195 20.03 0.17 -13.21
CA SER A 195 21.07 -0.24 -14.16
C SER A 195 20.96 0.49 -15.50
N GLY A 196 19.75 0.92 -15.91
CA GLY A 196 19.53 1.66 -17.15
C GLY A 196 20.11 3.08 -17.15
N THR A 197 20.32 3.69 -15.97
CA THR A 197 20.94 5.03 -15.84
C THR A 197 22.48 5.03 -15.88
N GLY A 198 23.12 3.87 -15.80
CA GLY A 198 24.58 3.74 -15.90
C GLY A 198 25.13 3.72 -17.32
N GLY A 199 24.26 3.68 -18.36
CA GLY A 199 24.65 3.51 -19.75
C GLY A 199 24.58 4.75 -20.65
N SER A 200 24.14 5.90 -20.15
CA SER A 200 23.90 7.10 -21.00
C SER A 200 25.00 8.19 -20.94
N ASP A 201 26.06 7.99 -20.16
CA ASP A 201 27.15 8.97 -20.05
C ASP A 201 28.38 8.69 -20.97
N GLY A 202 28.24 7.80 -21.96
CA GLY A 202 29.34 7.42 -22.84
C GLY A 202 29.11 7.59 -24.34
N GLY A 203 28.38 8.65 -24.78
CA GLY A 203 28.06 8.77 -26.22
C GLY A 203 27.86 10.19 -26.73
N SER A 204 28.64 11.18 -26.27
CA SER A 204 28.69 12.49 -26.92
C SER A 204 30.04 12.70 -27.62
N GLY A 205 30.22 12.01 -28.75
CA GLY A 205 31.42 12.17 -29.58
C GLY A 205 31.14 11.74 -31.02
N GLY A 206 30.60 12.61 -31.85
CA GLY A 206 30.55 12.27 -33.26
C GLY A 206 29.42 12.93 -34.08
N ALA A 207 29.20 14.22 -33.95
CA ALA A 207 28.46 14.97 -34.97
C ALA A 207 29.37 16.02 -35.60
N ARG A 208 30.33 15.57 -36.41
CA ARG A 208 30.98 16.42 -37.43
C ARG A 208 30.47 15.96 -38.79
N GLY A 209 29.95 16.91 -39.55
CA GLY A 209 29.98 16.86 -41.01
C GLY A 209 28.71 16.40 -41.69
N MET A 210 27.81 17.32 -41.95
CA MET A 210 27.10 17.44 -43.24
C MET A 210 26.56 18.85 -43.39
N GLU A 211 27.49 19.81 -43.61
CA GLU A 211 27.22 20.99 -44.39
C GLU A 211 27.12 20.56 -45.87
N GLY A 212 26.12 21.05 -46.53
CA GLY A 212 26.09 21.11 -47.98
C GLY A 212 25.00 20.32 -48.66
N LEU A 213 23.83 20.92 -48.81
CA LEU A 213 22.97 20.71 -49.99
C LEU A 213 22.14 21.99 -50.27
N PRO A 214 22.13 22.47 -51.50
CA PRO A 214 21.63 23.79 -51.85
C PRO A 214 20.12 23.82 -52.03
N SER A 215 19.58 25.02 -51.78
CA SER A 215 18.23 25.46 -52.08
C SER A 215 17.84 25.17 -53.54
N ALA A 216 16.81 24.39 -53.75
CA ALA A 216 16.06 24.38 -55.00
C ALA A 216 14.67 24.95 -54.77
N ARG A 217 14.56 26.22 -55.07
CA ARG A 217 13.37 27.00 -55.42
C ARG A 217 12.73 26.35 -56.62
N LYS A 218 11.46 25.99 -56.59
CA LYS A 218 10.59 26.05 -57.81
C LYS A 218 9.15 26.28 -57.39
N GLU A 219 8.76 27.47 -57.76
CA GLU A 219 7.38 27.90 -58.02
C GLU A 219 6.63 26.95 -58.97
N LEU A 220 5.35 26.96 -58.85
CA LEU A 220 4.27 26.84 -59.82
C LEU A 220 3.02 26.49 -59.00
N GLY A 221 1.98 27.25 -58.89
CA GLY A 221 1.25 27.99 -59.91
C GLY A 221 -0.03 27.26 -60.27
N HIS A 222 -1.15 27.83 -59.83
CA HIS A 222 -2.50 27.69 -60.42
C HIS A 222 -3.11 26.30 -60.72
N ARG A 223 -4.12 25.91 -60.02
CA ARG A 223 -5.55 26.05 -60.44
C ARG A 223 -6.47 25.65 -59.28
#